data_6b18581858fd8256a0917a96978c1a55
#
_entry.id   6b18581858fd8256a0917a96978c1a55
#
_cell.length_a   1.000
_cell.length_b   1.000
_cell.length_c   1.000
_cell.angle_alpha   90.00
_cell.angle_beta   90.00
_cell.angle_gamma   90.00
#
_symmetry.space_group_name_H-M   'P 1'
#
loop_
_entity.id
_entity.type
_entity.pdbx_description
1 polymer ?
#
loop_
_entity_poly.entity_id
_entity_poly.type
_entity_poly.pdbx_seq_one_letter_code
_entity_poly.pdbx_strand_id
1 'polypeptide(L)'
;KLKLVLEGTAPESLLDSYGLEREWAADENILQSSRSTDFITPKSEMSRIFRDAVLDLSESYEFARPLVNSGRLSVPCVYETSPLNSDDVDGLPVRTRPGSPASDAPVGEEWLSDRLGDGFKLLALGLEIPEHSNIAGLSVEGIFVADGDIGAELRSRYLGDAGTAIYLMRPDQHVAARWTTLDWAQIETALNRAIGKGEAV
;
A
#
# COMPACT_ATOMS: atom_id res chain seq x y z
N LYS A 1 12.82 7.29 6.38
CA LYS A 1 13.53 8.20 5.45
C LYS A 1 14.69 8.91 6.18
N LEU A 2 14.44 9.68 7.24
CA LEU A 2 15.48 10.44 7.97
C LEU A 2 16.64 9.56 8.44
N LYS A 3 16.37 8.37 9.00
CA LYS A 3 17.39 7.40 9.41
C LYS A 3 18.36 7.07 8.26
N LEU A 4 17.82 6.71 7.08
CA LEU A 4 18.64 6.35 5.91
C LEU A 4 19.53 7.50 5.43
N VAL A 5 19.05 8.73 5.51
CA VAL A 5 19.82 9.92 5.14
C VAL A 5 20.92 10.19 6.16
N LEU A 6 20.63 10.12 7.46
CA LEU A 6 21.63 10.33 8.52
C LEU A 6 22.73 9.25 8.53
N GLU A 7 22.39 8.02 8.16
CA GLU A 7 23.33 6.91 7.99
C GLU A 7 24.12 6.96 6.67
N GLY A 8 23.84 7.95 5.81
CA GLY A 8 24.48 8.10 4.50
C GLY A 8 24.06 7.04 3.47
N THR A 9 23.02 6.27 3.76
CA THR A 9 22.53 5.19 2.88
C THR A 9 21.66 5.73 1.76
N ALA A 10 20.98 6.84 1.98
CA ALA A 10 20.11 7.52 1.01
C ALA A 10 20.52 8.98 0.82
N PRO A 11 20.25 9.59 -0.35
CA PRO A 11 20.48 11.01 -0.59
C PRO A 11 19.51 11.88 0.22
N GLU A 12 19.89 13.14 0.47
CA GLU A 12 19.06 14.10 1.20
C GLU A 12 17.73 14.37 0.48
N SER A 13 17.69 14.28 -0.86
CA SER A 13 16.49 14.41 -1.68
C SER A 13 15.39 13.37 -1.35
N LEU A 14 15.73 12.27 -0.67
CA LEU A 14 14.70 11.34 -0.15
C LEU A 14 13.73 12.07 0.81
N LEU A 15 14.16 13.11 1.50
CA LEU A 15 13.31 13.86 2.43
C LEU A 15 12.23 14.68 1.70
N ASP A 16 12.48 15.10 0.45
CA ASP A 16 11.49 15.82 -0.34
C ASP A 16 10.24 14.96 -0.58
N SER A 17 10.44 13.65 -0.80
CA SER A 17 9.35 12.71 -0.94
C SER A 17 8.46 12.58 0.32
N TYR A 18 8.98 12.95 1.50
CA TYR A 18 8.17 13.00 2.72
C TYR A 18 7.12 14.11 2.63
N GLY A 19 7.54 15.31 2.19
CA GLY A 19 6.62 16.42 1.97
C GLY A 19 5.52 16.06 0.99
N LEU A 20 5.90 15.55 -0.20
CA LEU A 20 4.96 15.15 -1.25
C LEU A 20 3.93 14.12 -0.76
N GLU A 21 4.37 13.05 -0.11
CA GLU A 21 3.48 12.01 0.41
C GLU A 21 2.57 12.52 1.54
N ARG A 22 3.08 13.39 2.42
CA ARG A 22 2.29 13.91 3.55
C ARG A 22 1.29 14.96 3.13
N GLU A 23 1.62 15.83 2.18
CA GLU A 23 0.69 16.78 1.59
C GLU A 23 -0.45 16.04 0.86
N TRP A 24 -0.11 15.05 0.04
CA TRP A 24 -1.11 14.20 -0.61
C TRP A 24 -2.07 13.54 0.39
N ALA A 25 -1.52 12.93 1.45
CA ALA A 25 -2.33 12.29 2.49
C ALA A 25 -3.22 13.29 3.25
N ALA A 26 -2.71 14.50 3.52
CA ALA A 26 -3.46 15.54 4.19
C ALA A 26 -4.63 16.03 3.32
N ASP A 27 -4.40 16.30 2.05
CA ASP A 27 -5.41 16.75 1.11
C ASP A 27 -6.53 15.72 0.95
N GLU A 28 -6.16 14.43 0.83
CA GLU A 28 -7.14 13.36 0.77
C GLU A 28 -7.98 13.27 2.05
N ASN A 29 -7.36 13.32 3.21
CA ASN A 29 -8.05 13.29 4.50
C ASN A 29 -8.98 14.48 4.67
N ILE A 30 -8.55 15.69 4.32
CA ILE A 30 -9.37 16.90 4.37
C ILE A 30 -10.58 16.75 3.43
N LEU A 31 -10.38 16.27 2.21
CA LEU A 31 -11.44 16.07 1.24
C LEU A 31 -12.49 15.08 1.77
N GLN A 32 -12.07 13.93 2.28
CA GLN A 32 -12.98 12.89 2.80
C GLN A 32 -13.69 13.35 4.08
N SER A 33 -12.99 14.02 4.99
CA SER A 33 -13.59 14.59 6.20
C SER A 33 -14.64 15.65 5.87
N SER A 34 -14.34 16.54 4.93
CA SER A 34 -15.27 17.58 4.49
C SER A 34 -16.53 16.97 3.86
N ARG A 35 -16.38 15.97 2.99
CA ARG A 35 -17.51 15.25 2.38
C ARG A 35 -18.38 14.58 3.44
N SER A 36 -17.77 13.90 4.41
CA SER A 36 -18.50 13.25 5.50
C SER A 36 -19.24 14.27 6.35
N THR A 37 -18.60 15.40 6.67
CA THR A 37 -19.21 16.46 7.47
C THR A 37 -20.39 17.11 6.72
N ASP A 38 -20.22 17.43 5.43
CA ASP A 38 -21.28 18.02 4.61
C ASP A 38 -22.48 17.07 4.44
N PHE A 39 -22.22 15.75 4.39
CA PHE A 39 -23.29 14.76 4.36
C PHE A 39 -24.05 14.69 5.70
N ILE A 40 -23.34 14.63 6.83
CA ILE A 40 -23.95 14.51 8.16
C ILE A 40 -24.68 15.81 8.56
N THR A 41 -24.11 16.97 8.19
CA THR A 41 -24.65 18.30 8.55
C THR A 41 -24.99 19.11 7.31
N PRO A 42 -26.09 18.75 6.58
CA PRO A 42 -26.48 19.42 5.34
C PRO A 42 -26.83 20.89 5.59
N LYS A 43 -26.27 21.78 4.78
CA LYS A 43 -26.43 23.24 4.91
C LYS A 43 -27.65 23.78 4.17
N SER A 44 -28.29 22.98 3.31
CA SER A 44 -29.46 23.37 2.53
C SER A 44 -30.58 22.34 2.63
N GLU A 45 -31.80 22.76 2.31
CA GLU A 45 -32.94 21.84 2.26
C GLU A 45 -32.74 20.73 1.22
N MET A 46 -32.21 21.08 0.05
CA MET A 46 -31.91 20.11 -1.00
C MET A 46 -30.88 19.06 -0.53
N SER A 47 -29.82 19.50 0.14
CA SER A 47 -28.80 18.57 0.70
C SER A 47 -29.41 17.67 1.77
N ARG A 48 -30.35 18.15 2.55
CA ARG A 48 -31.07 17.35 3.55
C ARG A 48 -31.95 16.28 2.89
N ILE A 49 -32.72 16.66 1.87
CA ILE A 49 -33.56 15.72 1.09
C ILE A 49 -32.67 14.62 0.47
N PHE A 50 -31.55 15.03 -0.13
CA PHE A 50 -30.60 14.06 -0.72
C PHE A 50 -30.05 13.11 0.34
N ARG A 51 -29.56 13.62 1.47
CA ARG A 51 -29.06 12.79 2.58
C ARG A 51 -30.10 11.78 3.04
N ASP A 52 -31.33 12.25 3.30
CA ASP A 52 -32.40 11.41 3.86
C ASP A 52 -32.76 10.30 2.85
N ALA A 53 -32.85 10.62 1.55
CA ALA A 53 -33.07 9.62 0.50
C ALA A 53 -31.92 8.59 0.38
N VAL A 54 -30.67 9.02 0.54
CA VAL A 54 -29.51 8.11 0.53
C VAL A 54 -29.52 7.20 1.77
N LEU A 55 -29.88 7.72 2.94
CA LEU A 55 -30.01 6.91 4.14
C LEU A 55 -31.08 5.83 3.97
N ASP A 56 -32.27 6.20 3.50
CA ASP A 56 -33.37 5.25 3.24
C ASP A 56 -32.95 4.15 2.24
N LEU A 57 -32.26 4.53 1.16
CA LEU A 57 -31.73 3.57 0.18
C LEU A 57 -30.68 2.64 0.78
N SER A 58 -29.84 3.14 1.68
CA SER A 58 -28.73 2.37 2.27
C SER A 58 -29.21 1.23 3.18
N GLU A 59 -30.41 1.31 3.70
CA GLU A 59 -31.03 0.23 4.48
C GLU A 59 -31.32 -1.00 3.62
N SER A 60 -31.74 -0.78 2.37
CA SER A 60 -32.21 -1.85 1.49
C SER A 60 -31.23 -2.22 0.37
N TYR A 61 -30.31 -1.32 -0.02
CA TYR A 61 -29.46 -1.48 -1.18
C TYR A 61 -27.97 -1.31 -0.86
N GLU A 62 -27.17 -2.32 -1.18
CA GLU A 62 -25.71 -2.29 -0.92
C GLU A 62 -24.97 -1.19 -1.67
N PHE A 63 -25.40 -0.83 -2.89
CA PHE A 63 -24.75 0.23 -3.68
C PHE A 63 -24.83 1.61 -3.00
N ALA A 64 -25.83 1.84 -2.15
CA ALA A 64 -26.01 3.11 -1.48
C ALA A 64 -25.17 3.25 -0.19
N ARG A 65 -24.73 2.14 0.41
CA ARG A 65 -23.94 2.13 1.65
C ARG A 65 -22.63 2.92 1.56
N PRO A 66 -21.83 2.82 0.45
CA PRO A 66 -20.63 3.62 0.31
C PRO A 66 -20.87 5.12 0.19
N LEU A 67 -22.09 5.56 -0.17
CA LEU A 67 -22.46 6.99 -0.20
C LEU A 67 -22.64 7.56 1.21
N VAL A 68 -23.07 6.73 2.18
CA VAL A 68 -23.18 7.09 3.59
C VAL A 68 -21.82 7.07 4.26
N ASN A 69 -21.05 6.00 4.03
CA ASN A 69 -19.72 5.81 4.60
C ASN A 69 -18.84 5.03 3.63
N SER A 70 -17.96 5.73 2.97
CA SER A 70 -17.00 5.12 2.04
C SER A 70 -15.94 4.24 2.75
N GLY A 71 -15.85 4.31 4.09
CA GLY A 71 -14.78 3.66 4.86
C GLY A 71 -13.39 4.29 4.65
N ARG A 72 -13.28 5.33 3.81
CA ARG A 72 -12.00 5.87 3.35
C ARG A 72 -11.15 6.48 4.47
N LEU A 73 -11.77 7.07 5.50
CA LEU A 73 -11.07 7.62 6.66
C LEU A 73 -10.52 6.54 7.61
N SER A 74 -10.93 5.28 7.42
CA SER A 74 -10.50 4.16 8.26
C SER A 74 -9.29 3.40 7.72
N VAL A 75 -8.78 3.81 6.56
CA VAL A 75 -7.62 3.16 5.92
C VAL A 75 -6.56 4.21 5.55
N PRO A 76 -5.27 3.87 5.58
CA PRO A 76 -4.21 4.77 5.12
C PRO A 76 -4.41 5.14 3.65
N CYS A 77 -3.92 6.32 3.26
CA CYS A 77 -4.01 6.76 1.86
C CYS A 77 -3.06 5.95 0.95
N VAL A 78 -3.38 5.92 -0.33
CA VAL A 78 -2.52 5.33 -1.36
C VAL A 78 -1.66 6.43 -1.96
N TYR A 79 -0.35 6.30 -1.93
CA TYR A 79 0.60 7.25 -2.50
C TYR A 79 0.81 6.99 -4.00
N GLU A 80 -0.25 7.13 -4.81
CA GLU A 80 -0.23 6.76 -6.23
C GLU A 80 0.87 7.49 -7.02
N THR A 81 1.12 8.74 -6.69
CA THR A 81 2.07 9.61 -7.40
C THR A 81 3.43 9.71 -6.71
N SER A 82 3.71 8.88 -5.72
CA SER A 82 5.00 8.92 -5.04
C SER A 82 6.14 8.55 -6.01
N PRO A 83 7.21 9.37 -6.08
CA PRO A 83 8.37 9.05 -6.91
C PRO A 83 9.15 7.82 -6.42
N LEU A 84 8.81 7.30 -5.24
CA LEU A 84 9.43 6.12 -4.65
C LEU A 84 8.80 4.81 -5.13
N ASN A 85 7.69 4.87 -5.84
CA ASN A 85 7.02 3.70 -6.41
C ASN A 85 7.65 3.30 -7.73
N SER A 86 7.73 2.01 -7.99
CA SER A 86 7.97 1.48 -9.33
C SER A 86 6.67 1.39 -10.12
N ASP A 87 6.80 1.24 -11.44
CA ASP A 87 5.67 0.97 -12.30
C ASP A 87 4.95 -0.31 -11.86
N ASP A 88 3.65 -0.33 -12.04
CA ASP A 88 2.82 -1.48 -11.68
C ASP A 88 2.89 -2.59 -12.73
N VAL A 89 2.56 -3.81 -12.32
CA VAL A 89 2.42 -4.97 -13.20
C VAL A 89 0.99 -5.49 -13.20
N ASP A 90 0.55 -5.98 -14.35
CA ASP A 90 -0.77 -6.58 -14.50
C ASP A 90 -0.86 -7.96 -13.80
N GLY A 91 -2.08 -8.39 -13.53
CA GLY A 91 -2.38 -9.73 -13.02
C GLY A 91 -2.35 -9.88 -11.51
N LEU A 92 -2.01 -8.84 -10.77
CA LEU A 92 -2.05 -8.82 -9.29
C LEU A 92 -3.19 -7.93 -8.77
N PRO A 93 -3.70 -8.19 -7.55
CA PRO A 93 -4.84 -7.45 -6.99
C PRO A 93 -4.56 -5.94 -6.88
N VAL A 94 -5.49 -5.12 -7.37
CA VAL A 94 -5.38 -3.64 -7.36
C VAL A 94 -5.17 -3.07 -5.96
N ARG A 95 -5.67 -3.77 -4.94
CA ARG A 95 -5.57 -3.36 -3.52
C ARG A 95 -4.13 -3.19 -3.04
N THR A 96 -3.20 -3.95 -3.61
CA THR A 96 -1.79 -3.98 -3.22
C THR A 96 -0.85 -3.46 -4.31
N ARG A 97 -1.35 -2.51 -5.15
CA ARG A 97 -0.53 -1.83 -6.13
C ARG A 97 0.56 -0.96 -5.48
N PRO A 98 1.62 -0.58 -6.20
CA PRO A 98 2.63 0.33 -5.68
C PRO A 98 2.01 1.61 -5.11
N GLY A 99 2.50 2.06 -3.96
CA GLY A 99 1.97 3.16 -3.17
C GLY A 99 0.83 2.79 -2.21
N SER A 100 0.25 1.58 -2.33
CA SER A 100 -0.77 1.12 -1.38
C SER A 100 -0.16 0.73 -0.04
N PRO A 101 -0.88 0.95 1.08
CA PRO A 101 -0.51 0.36 2.35
C PRO A 101 -0.64 -1.16 2.28
N ALA A 102 0.23 -1.87 3.00
CA ALA A 102 0.12 -3.32 3.15
C ALA A 102 -1.26 -3.69 3.72
N SER A 103 -1.95 -4.57 3.03
CA SER A 103 -3.22 -5.13 3.53
C SER A 103 -2.89 -6.30 4.44
N ASP A 104 -3.23 -6.19 5.71
CA ASP A 104 -2.96 -7.28 6.65
C ASP A 104 -3.65 -8.58 6.25
N ALA A 105 -3.04 -9.72 6.54
CA ALA A 105 -3.55 -11.05 6.24
C ALA A 105 -2.93 -12.09 7.17
N PRO A 106 -3.62 -13.20 7.47
CA PRO A 106 -3.01 -14.30 8.19
C PRO A 106 -1.89 -14.95 7.37
N VAL A 107 -0.76 -15.23 8.03
CA VAL A 107 0.40 -15.94 7.50
C VAL A 107 0.83 -16.99 8.53
N GLY A 108 0.31 -18.21 8.41
CA GLY A 108 0.44 -19.23 9.44
C GLY A 108 -0.38 -18.87 10.69
N GLU A 109 0.28 -18.82 11.85
CA GLU A 109 -0.33 -18.42 13.13
C GLU A 109 -0.21 -16.92 13.43
N GLU A 110 0.51 -16.17 12.60
CA GLU A 110 0.80 -14.74 12.77
C GLU A 110 0.04 -13.90 11.74
N TRP A 111 0.08 -12.58 11.91
CA TRP A 111 -0.39 -11.62 10.92
C TRP A 111 0.76 -11.07 10.09
N LEU A 112 0.50 -10.75 8.83
CA LEU A 112 1.52 -10.17 7.95
C LEU A 112 2.10 -8.87 8.53
N SER A 113 1.28 -8.03 9.16
CA SER A 113 1.70 -6.80 9.82
C SER A 113 2.77 -7.03 10.89
N ASP A 114 2.70 -8.14 11.61
CA ASP A 114 3.68 -8.49 12.66
C ASP A 114 5.04 -8.86 12.06
N ARG A 115 5.04 -9.43 10.84
CA ARG A 115 6.26 -9.81 10.11
C ARG A 115 6.90 -8.66 9.34
N LEU A 116 6.13 -7.65 8.93
CA LEU A 116 6.65 -6.54 8.12
C LEU A 116 7.65 -5.68 8.89
N GLY A 117 7.44 -5.44 10.20
CA GLY A 117 8.36 -4.68 11.04
C GLY A 117 8.67 -3.29 10.49
N ASP A 118 9.92 -2.82 10.70
CA ASP A 118 10.40 -1.46 10.44
C ASP A 118 11.50 -1.37 9.36
N GLY A 119 11.82 -2.50 8.67
CA GLY A 119 12.79 -2.59 7.58
C GLY A 119 12.17 -2.75 6.20
N PHE A 120 13.01 -2.75 5.17
CA PHE A 120 12.57 -3.23 3.84
C PHE A 120 12.38 -4.74 3.89
N LYS A 121 11.28 -5.22 3.30
CA LYS A 121 10.95 -6.63 3.22
C LYS A 121 10.65 -7.03 1.77
N LEU A 122 10.98 -8.28 1.44
CA LEU A 122 10.47 -8.96 0.25
C LEU A 122 9.45 -10.00 0.70
N LEU A 123 8.17 -9.77 0.40
CA LEU A 123 7.14 -10.80 0.56
C LEU A 123 7.06 -11.60 -0.74
N ALA A 124 7.29 -12.91 -0.66
CA ALA A 124 7.20 -13.84 -1.79
C ALA A 124 6.15 -14.91 -1.53
N LEU A 125 5.22 -15.04 -2.46
CA LEU A 125 4.12 -16.00 -2.41
C LEU A 125 4.31 -17.04 -3.51
N GLY A 126 4.40 -18.32 -3.13
CA GLY A 126 4.56 -19.44 -4.06
C GLY A 126 5.93 -19.51 -4.74
N LEU A 127 6.90 -18.69 -4.34
CA LEU A 127 8.26 -18.64 -4.87
C LEU A 127 9.26 -18.46 -3.74
N GLU A 128 10.21 -19.38 -3.63
CA GLU A 128 11.23 -19.36 -2.59
C GLU A 128 12.24 -18.21 -2.81
N ILE A 129 12.53 -17.47 -1.74
CA ILE A 129 13.55 -16.43 -1.68
C ILE A 129 14.40 -16.60 -0.42
N PRO A 130 15.64 -16.09 -0.38
CA PRO A 130 16.46 -16.08 0.82
C PRO A 130 15.79 -15.30 1.96
N GLU A 131 15.95 -15.77 3.19
CA GLU A 131 15.47 -15.09 4.40
C GLU A 131 16.14 -13.71 4.58
N HIS A 132 17.41 -13.59 4.21
CA HIS A 132 18.13 -12.33 4.23
C HIS A 132 18.89 -12.10 2.93
N SER A 133 18.81 -10.90 2.42
CA SER A 133 19.53 -10.46 1.23
C SER A 133 20.18 -9.10 1.46
N ASN A 134 21.37 -8.86 0.91
CA ASN A 134 21.95 -7.52 0.85
C ASN A 134 21.73 -6.98 -0.56
N ILE A 135 20.89 -5.98 -0.70
CA ILE A 135 20.50 -5.39 -1.99
C ILE A 135 20.80 -3.89 -1.93
N ALA A 136 21.58 -3.39 -2.86
CA ALA A 136 22.00 -1.97 -2.91
C ALA A 136 22.63 -1.46 -1.59
N GLY A 137 23.29 -2.36 -0.82
CA GLY A 137 23.91 -2.05 0.46
C GLY A 137 22.94 -2.02 1.66
N LEU A 138 21.69 -2.42 1.46
CA LEU A 138 20.68 -2.52 2.50
C LEU A 138 20.38 -3.99 2.82
N SER A 139 20.18 -4.28 4.12
CA SER A 139 19.61 -5.55 4.55
C SER A 139 18.12 -5.57 4.25
N VAL A 140 17.69 -6.54 3.45
CA VAL A 140 16.30 -6.79 3.09
C VAL A 140 15.95 -8.19 3.57
N GLU A 141 14.95 -8.28 4.41
CA GLU A 141 14.47 -9.57 4.94
C GLU A 141 13.40 -10.15 4.02
N GLY A 142 13.49 -11.46 3.75
CA GLY A 142 12.54 -12.21 2.95
C GLY A 142 11.47 -12.86 3.81
N ILE A 143 10.22 -12.67 3.43
CA ILE A 143 9.06 -13.37 3.97
C ILE A 143 8.55 -14.31 2.88
N PHE A 144 8.91 -15.58 2.97
CA PHE A 144 8.44 -16.60 2.03
C PHE A 144 7.21 -17.31 2.57
N VAL A 145 6.19 -17.47 1.72
CA VAL A 145 4.99 -18.26 1.99
C VAL A 145 4.83 -19.28 0.87
N ALA A 146 4.96 -20.57 1.20
CA ALA A 146 4.79 -21.65 0.25
C ALA A 146 3.35 -21.71 -0.28
N ASP A 147 3.15 -22.18 -1.51
CA ASP A 147 1.82 -22.19 -2.16
C ASP A 147 0.76 -22.92 -1.30
N GLY A 148 1.11 -24.01 -0.64
CA GLY A 148 0.22 -24.76 0.25
C GLY A 148 -0.17 -24.02 1.54
N ASP A 149 0.58 -22.98 1.92
CA ASP A 149 0.37 -22.18 3.14
C ASP A 149 -0.32 -20.84 2.84
N ILE A 150 -0.59 -20.54 1.56
CA ILE A 150 -1.28 -19.32 1.14
C ILE A 150 -2.76 -19.45 1.43
N GLY A 151 -3.19 -18.89 2.57
CA GLY A 151 -4.60 -18.85 2.96
C GLY A 151 -5.47 -18.00 2.01
N ALA A 152 -6.78 -18.21 2.03
CA ALA A 152 -7.73 -17.55 1.13
C ALA A 152 -7.66 -16.00 1.19
N GLU A 153 -7.48 -15.43 2.38
CA GLU A 153 -7.37 -13.98 2.54
C GLU A 153 -6.06 -13.42 1.96
N LEU A 154 -4.93 -14.07 2.24
CA LEU A 154 -3.64 -13.67 1.68
C LEU A 154 -3.65 -13.78 0.16
N ARG A 155 -4.21 -14.87 -0.39
CA ARG A 155 -4.40 -15.06 -1.84
C ARG A 155 -5.24 -13.94 -2.44
N SER A 156 -6.39 -13.65 -1.87
CA SER A 156 -7.29 -12.60 -2.35
C SER A 156 -6.66 -11.20 -2.33
N ARG A 157 -5.79 -10.92 -1.34
CA ARG A 157 -5.19 -9.59 -1.14
C ARG A 157 -3.92 -9.38 -1.96
N TYR A 158 -3.12 -10.44 -2.18
CA TYR A 158 -1.77 -10.32 -2.75
C TYR A 158 -1.50 -11.15 -4.00
N LEU A 159 -2.21 -12.23 -4.23
CA LEU A 159 -1.91 -13.14 -5.33
C LEU A 159 -2.99 -13.11 -6.42
N GLY A 160 -4.27 -13.05 -6.05
CA GLY A 160 -5.38 -13.15 -7.00
C GLY A 160 -5.34 -14.46 -7.75
N ASP A 161 -5.41 -14.39 -9.07
CA ASP A 161 -5.34 -15.55 -9.99
C ASP A 161 -3.89 -15.85 -10.44
N ALA A 162 -2.89 -15.09 -10.00
CA ALA A 162 -1.48 -15.33 -10.32
C ALA A 162 -0.98 -16.61 -9.63
N GLY A 163 0.00 -17.27 -10.24
CA GLY A 163 0.67 -18.44 -9.65
C GLY A 163 1.67 -18.05 -8.57
N THR A 164 2.35 -16.92 -8.75
CA THR A 164 3.39 -16.39 -7.85
C THR A 164 3.29 -14.88 -7.76
N ALA A 165 3.73 -14.31 -6.64
CA ALA A 165 3.84 -12.87 -6.47
C ALA A 165 5.01 -12.50 -5.55
N ILE A 166 5.67 -11.40 -5.85
CA ILE A 166 6.74 -10.82 -5.04
C ILE A 166 6.41 -9.34 -4.81
N TYR A 167 6.59 -8.88 -3.58
CA TYR A 167 6.35 -7.50 -3.19
C TYR A 167 7.54 -6.93 -2.47
N LEU A 168 8.00 -5.75 -2.87
CA LEU A 168 8.94 -4.95 -2.10
C LEU A 168 8.16 -4.02 -1.19
N MET A 169 8.26 -4.27 0.13
CA MET A 169 7.62 -3.48 1.17
C MET A 169 8.59 -2.47 1.75
N ARG A 170 8.15 -1.23 1.88
CA ARG A 170 8.89 -0.15 2.54
C ARG A 170 8.80 -0.29 4.07
N PRO A 171 9.74 0.35 4.82
CA PRO A 171 9.70 0.36 6.30
C PRO A 171 8.43 0.96 6.91
N ASP A 172 7.70 1.80 6.15
CA ASP A 172 6.39 2.36 6.55
C ASP A 172 5.21 1.48 6.08
N GLN A 173 5.50 0.23 5.70
CA GLN A 173 4.54 -0.78 5.29
C GLN A 173 3.73 -0.41 4.03
N HIS A 174 4.28 0.43 3.15
CA HIS A 174 3.72 0.64 1.81
C HIS A 174 4.43 -0.23 0.78
N VAL A 175 3.68 -0.66 -0.23
CA VAL A 175 4.22 -1.38 -1.38
C VAL A 175 5.03 -0.41 -2.23
N ALA A 176 6.33 -0.66 -2.42
CA ALA A 176 7.17 0.10 -3.34
C ALA A 176 7.09 -0.44 -4.77
N ALA A 177 7.06 -1.77 -4.92
CA ALA A 177 7.03 -2.46 -6.19
C ALA A 177 6.46 -3.87 -6.01
N ARG A 178 6.05 -4.51 -7.13
CA ARG A 178 5.57 -5.89 -7.15
C ARG A 178 5.82 -6.55 -8.49
N TRP A 179 5.92 -7.89 -8.47
CA TRP A 179 6.20 -8.70 -9.68
C TRP A 179 5.52 -10.07 -9.56
N THR A 180 5.35 -10.73 -10.70
CA THR A 180 4.89 -12.13 -10.78
C THR A 180 6.06 -13.12 -10.95
N THR A 181 7.27 -12.63 -11.21
CA THR A 181 8.49 -13.43 -11.41
C THR A 181 9.66 -12.82 -10.65
N LEU A 182 10.62 -13.66 -10.24
CA LEU A 182 11.81 -13.19 -9.53
C LEU A 182 12.85 -12.64 -10.52
N ASP A 183 13.17 -11.37 -10.35
CA ASP A 183 14.26 -10.70 -11.05
C ASP A 183 15.01 -9.77 -10.08
N TRP A 184 16.17 -10.19 -9.64
CA TRP A 184 16.97 -9.45 -8.68
C TRP A 184 17.44 -8.07 -9.18
N ALA A 185 17.65 -7.90 -10.48
CA ALA A 185 18.03 -6.62 -11.04
C ALA A 185 16.87 -5.61 -10.99
N GLN A 186 15.64 -6.06 -11.25
CA GLN A 186 14.46 -5.23 -11.08
C GLN A 186 14.20 -4.89 -9.61
N ILE A 187 14.40 -5.84 -8.70
CA ILE A 187 14.26 -5.62 -7.26
C ILE A 187 15.28 -4.58 -6.78
N GLU A 188 16.54 -4.69 -7.19
CA GLU A 188 17.58 -3.71 -6.85
C GLU A 188 17.25 -2.32 -7.39
N THR A 189 16.78 -2.23 -8.64
CA THR A 189 16.33 -0.96 -9.24
C THR A 189 15.18 -0.34 -8.46
N ALA A 190 14.18 -1.12 -8.07
CA ALA A 190 13.05 -0.67 -7.28
C ALA A 190 13.46 -0.24 -5.87
N LEU A 191 14.37 -0.97 -5.23
CA LEU A 191 14.89 -0.60 -3.92
C LEU A 191 15.68 0.71 -3.99
N ASN A 192 16.54 0.90 -5.00
CA ASN A 192 17.23 2.16 -5.23
C ASN A 192 16.25 3.32 -5.40
N ARG A 193 15.18 3.13 -6.18
CA ARG A 193 14.10 4.12 -6.31
C ARG A 193 13.43 4.39 -4.97
N ALA A 194 13.08 3.36 -4.20
CA ALA A 194 12.42 3.50 -2.90
C ALA A 194 13.24 4.23 -1.84
N ILE A 195 14.56 4.31 -2.01
CA ILE A 195 15.47 5.09 -1.14
C ILE A 195 15.93 6.41 -1.80
N GLY A 196 15.29 6.82 -2.89
CA GLY A 196 15.59 8.10 -3.56
C GLY A 196 16.88 8.11 -4.40
N LYS A 197 17.47 6.94 -4.73
CA LYS A 197 18.64 6.81 -5.61
C LYS A 197 18.28 6.54 -7.07
N GLY A 198 17.00 6.37 -7.40
CA GLY A 198 16.55 6.24 -8.78
C GLY A 198 16.64 7.57 -9.51
N GLU A 199 16.80 7.53 -10.85
CA GLU A 199 16.63 8.73 -11.68
C GLU A 199 15.20 9.25 -11.48
N ALA A 200 15.05 10.55 -11.19
CA ALA A 200 13.77 11.22 -11.21
C ALA A 200 13.24 11.17 -12.65
N VAL A 201 12.10 10.55 -12.88
CA VAL A 201 11.39 10.57 -14.17
C VAL A 201 10.72 11.92 -14.35
#